data_ca26737fc955061715e8c46695f24149
#
_entry.id   ca26737fc955061715e8c46695f24149
#
_cell.length_a   1.000
_cell.length_b   1.000
_cell.length_c   1.000
_cell.angle_alpha   90.00
_cell.angle_beta   90.00
_cell.angle_gamma   90.00
#
_symmetry.space_group_name_H-M   'P 1'
#
loop_
_entity.id
_entity.type
_entity.pdbx_description
1 polymer ?
#
loop_
_entity_poly.entity_id
_entity_poly.type
_entity_poly.pdbx_seq_one_letter_code
_entity_poly.pdbx_strand_id
1 'polypeptide(L)' 'MRIAATLAFVFLSGCASVDAAQCANAYELGFRDAIMGLTPQDTLYEQGCTRAGTRLDLARYKEGWLDGHFEYEKRMPHTE' A
#
# COMPACT_ATOMS: atom_id res chain seq x y z
N MET A 1 -0.10 34.74 -23.26
CA MET A 1 0.02 34.37 -22.91
C MET A 1 0.21 33.39 -22.64
N ARG A 2 0.34 32.68 -22.31
CA ARG A 2 0.59 31.85 -22.00
C ARG A 2 0.74 31.35 -21.12
N ILE A 3 0.93 30.74 -20.52
CA ILE A 3 1.01 30.52 -19.55
C ILE A 3 0.60 29.53 -19.04
N ALA A 4 0.22 28.96 -18.96
CA ALA A 4 -0.28 28.08 -18.51
C ALA A 4 0.22 26.89 -18.35
N ALA A 5 1.06 26.50 -18.45
CA ALA A 5 1.51 25.33 -18.45
C ALA A 5 1.97 24.86 -17.33
N THR A 6 1.80 25.16 -16.36
CA THR A 6 2.53 24.81 -15.40
C THR A 6 1.96 23.97 -14.51
N LEU A 7 1.08 23.48 -14.51
CA LEU A 7 0.66 22.77 -13.56
C LEU A 7 0.86 21.42 -13.55
N ALA A 8 1.29 20.81 -14.24
CA ALA A 8 1.28 19.53 -14.30
C ALA A 8 1.98 18.77 -13.35
N PHE A 9 2.89 19.13 -12.74
CA PHE A 9 3.64 18.24 -12.01
C PHE A 9 3.25 18.02 -10.70
N VAL A 10 2.32 18.54 -10.29
CA VAL A 10 2.03 18.38 -9.02
C VAL A 10 1.77 17.03 -8.61
N PHE A 11 1.27 16.17 -9.37
CA PHE A 11 0.94 14.96 -8.87
C PHE A 11 2.03 14.07 -8.63
N LEU A 12 3.07 14.22 -9.11
CA LEU A 12 4.05 13.28 -8.95
C LEU A 12 4.45 13.06 -7.60
N SER A 13 4.36 13.99 -6.82
CA SER A 13 4.92 13.84 -5.57
C SER A 13 4.13 12.99 -4.67
N GLY A 14 2.94 12.80 -4.86
CA GLY A 14 2.22 12.08 -3.89
C GLY A 14 2.31 10.64 -3.98
N CYS A 15 2.86 10.09 -4.99
CA CYS A 15 2.78 8.75 -5.17
C CYS A 15 3.66 7.93 -4.38
N ALA A 16 4.70 8.38 -3.96
CA ALA A 16 5.64 7.54 -3.35
C ALA A 16 5.71 7.64 -1.89
N SER A 17 4.88 8.37 -1.26
CA SER A 17 5.02 8.56 0.16
C SER A 17 4.17 7.64 0.94
N VAL A 18 4.72 7.15 2.03
CA VAL A 18 3.97 6.38 2.99
C VAL A 18 3.83 7.27 4.20
N ASP A 19 2.66 7.44 4.70
CA ASP A 19 2.51 8.34 5.84
C ASP A 19 2.23 7.57 7.11
N ALA A 20 2.26 8.27 8.22
CA ALA A 20 2.12 7.62 9.51
C ALA A 20 0.77 6.95 9.67
N ALA A 21 -0.24 7.49 9.06
CA ALA A 21 -1.56 6.87 9.17
C ALA A 21 -1.59 5.51 8.50
N GLN A 22 -0.92 5.38 7.39
CA GLN A 22 -0.83 4.08 6.74
C GLN A 22 -0.06 3.10 7.61
N CYS A 23 0.98 3.56 8.25
CA CYS A 23 1.76 2.69 9.10
C CYS A 23 0.96 2.20 10.28
N ALA A 24 0.05 3.02 10.76
CA ALA A 24 -0.79 2.63 11.87
C ALA A 24 -1.89 1.67 11.45
N ASN A 25 -2.18 1.60 10.18
CA ASN A 25 -3.24 0.72 9.69
C ASN A 25 -2.66 -0.45 8.91
N ALA A 26 -1.70 -1.10 9.51
CA ALA A 26 -0.95 -2.13 8.80
C ALA A 26 -1.82 -3.28 8.32
N TYR A 27 -2.80 -3.68 9.10
CA TYR A 27 -3.68 -4.77 8.67
C TYR A 27 -4.41 -4.38 7.39
N GLU A 28 -4.95 -3.18 7.35
CA GLU A 28 -5.67 -2.74 6.18
C GLU A 28 -4.79 -2.59 4.97
N LEU A 29 -3.55 -2.16 5.19
CA LEU A 29 -2.62 -2.11 4.08
C LEU A 29 -2.39 -3.48 3.49
N GLY A 30 -2.17 -4.45 4.34
CA GLY A 30 -1.94 -5.80 3.86
C GLY A 30 -3.14 -6.36 3.14
N PHE A 31 -4.30 -6.17 3.73
CA PHE A 31 -5.53 -6.68 3.13
C PHE A 31 -5.73 -6.07 1.75
N ARG A 32 -5.56 -4.78 1.64
CA ARG A 32 -5.76 -4.09 0.37
C ARG A 32 -4.78 -4.59 -0.68
N ASP A 33 -3.51 -4.75 -0.30
CA ASP A 33 -2.53 -5.20 -1.27
C ASP A 33 -2.88 -6.58 -1.78
N ALA A 34 -3.30 -7.45 -0.91
CA ALA A 34 -3.64 -8.80 -1.35
C ALA A 34 -4.89 -8.84 -2.22
N ILE A 35 -5.88 -8.02 -1.87
CA ILE A 35 -7.10 -7.96 -2.67
C ILE A 35 -6.79 -7.47 -4.07
N MET A 36 -5.80 -6.63 -4.21
CA MET A 36 -5.42 -6.13 -5.51
C MET A 36 -4.47 -7.06 -6.25
N GLY A 37 -4.19 -8.20 -5.67
CA GLY A 37 -3.36 -9.18 -6.33
C GLY A 37 -1.88 -8.93 -6.20
N LEU A 38 -1.48 -8.07 -5.27
CA LEU A 38 -0.08 -7.76 -5.12
C LEU A 38 0.56 -8.71 -4.14
N THR A 39 1.83 -8.98 -4.36
CA THR A 39 2.57 -9.74 -3.38
C THR A 39 2.82 -8.85 -2.17
N PRO A 40 3.23 -9.41 -1.06
CA PRO A 40 3.46 -8.60 0.11
C PRO A 40 4.50 -7.50 -0.13
N GLN A 41 4.17 -6.30 0.29
CA GLN A 41 5.03 -5.15 0.08
C GLN A 41 5.61 -4.66 1.40
N ASP A 42 5.80 -5.55 2.33
CA ASP A 42 6.16 -5.18 3.67
C ASP A 42 7.48 -4.43 3.74
N THR A 43 8.47 -4.81 2.97
CA THR A 43 9.73 -4.11 3.00
C THR A 43 9.59 -2.66 2.58
N LEU A 44 8.79 -2.43 1.57
CA LEU A 44 8.57 -1.10 1.10
C LEU A 44 7.91 -0.25 2.16
N TYR A 45 6.91 -0.77 2.82
CA TYR A 45 6.22 -0.01 3.85
C TYR A 45 7.11 0.15 5.07
N GLU A 46 7.93 -0.84 5.37
CA GLU A 46 8.82 -0.70 6.50
C GLU A 46 9.76 0.46 6.29
N GLN A 47 10.32 0.58 5.12
CA GLN A 47 11.22 1.68 4.82
C GLN A 47 10.50 3.02 4.86
N GLY A 48 9.31 3.07 4.30
CA GLY A 48 8.54 4.30 4.30
C GLY A 48 8.14 4.71 5.70
N CYS A 49 7.77 3.76 6.54
CA CYS A 49 7.38 4.07 7.91
C CYS A 49 8.58 4.57 8.70
N THR A 50 9.73 3.99 8.49
CA THR A 50 10.93 4.47 9.14
C THR A 50 11.22 5.92 8.75
N ARG A 51 11.08 6.25 7.49
CA ARG A 51 11.28 7.61 7.07
C ARG A 51 10.27 8.55 7.65
N ALA A 52 9.07 8.08 7.90
CA ALA A 52 8.03 8.89 8.49
C ALA A 52 8.16 8.96 10.01
N GLY A 53 9.18 8.35 10.56
CA GLY A 53 9.39 8.44 12.00
C GLY A 53 8.60 7.46 12.81
N THR A 54 8.15 6.38 12.21
CA THR A 54 7.34 5.43 12.94
C THR A 54 7.72 4.03 12.51
N ARG A 55 6.92 3.06 12.84
CA ARG A 55 7.21 1.72 12.51
C ARG A 55 6.02 1.03 11.95
N LEU A 56 6.19 0.10 11.06
CA LEU A 56 5.11 -0.73 10.55
C LEU A 56 4.96 -1.92 11.47
N ASP A 57 3.74 -2.24 11.82
CA ASP A 57 3.48 -3.46 12.57
C ASP A 57 3.45 -4.60 11.55
N LEU A 58 4.57 -5.24 11.40
CA LEU A 58 4.73 -6.24 10.37
C LEU A 58 3.82 -7.42 10.58
N ALA A 59 3.62 -7.84 11.79
CA ALA A 59 2.75 -8.97 12.05
C ALA A 59 1.32 -8.66 11.63
N ARG A 60 0.86 -7.46 11.91
CA ARG A 60 -0.48 -7.08 11.49
C ARG A 60 -0.58 -6.96 9.97
N TYR A 61 0.46 -6.46 9.35
CA TYR A 61 0.46 -6.38 7.89
C TYR A 61 0.31 -7.77 7.29
N LYS A 62 1.07 -8.71 7.79
CA LYS A 62 1.02 -10.05 7.24
C LYS A 62 -0.31 -10.71 7.50
N GLU A 63 -0.89 -10.47 8.64
CA GLU A 63 -2.19 -10.99 8.94
C GLU A 63 -3.23 -10.45 7.97
N GLY A 64 -3.19 -9.16 7.73
CA GLY A 64 -4.11 -8.55 6.78
C GLY A 64 -3.90 -9.10 5.38
N TRP A 65 -2.63 -9.26 5.00
CA TRP A 65 -2.34 -9.76 3.66
C TRP A 65 -2.88 -11.18 3.50
N LEU A 66 -2.72 -12.01 4.50
CA LEU A 66 -3.23 -13.37 4.38
C LEU A 66 -4.75 -13.40 4.29
N ASP A 67 -5.41 -12.58 5.06
CA ASP A 67 -6.85 -12.52 5.01
C ASP A 67 -7.32 -11.98 3.66
N GLY A 68 -6.64 -10.98 3.17
CA GLY A 68 -6.98 -10.42 1.86
C GLY A 68 -6.72 -11.39 0.73
N HIS A 69 -5.65 -12.15 0.86
CA HIS A 69 -5.33 -13.15 -0.15
C HIS A 69 -6.41 -14.23 -0.20
N PHE A 70 -6.91 -14.60 0.96
CA PHE A 70 -7.99 -15.58 1.01
C PHE A 70 -9.22 -15.03 0.31
N GLU A 71 -9.53 -13.76 0.51
CA GLU A 71 -10.65 -13.15 -0.18
C GLU A 71 -10.41 -13.06 -1.68
N TYR A 72 -9.19 -12.75 -2.06
CA TYR A 72 -8.85 -12.65 -3.46
C TYR A 72 -9.08 -14.01 -4.13
N GLU A 73 -8.63 -15.06 -3.49
CA GLU A 73 -8.78 -16.38 -4.04
C GLU A 73 -10.22 -16.78 -4.18
N LYS A 74 -11.05 -16.34 -3.27
CA LYS A 74 -12.45 -16.67 -3.36
C LYS A 74 -13.12 -15.93 -4.51
N ARG A 75 -12.67 -14.76 -4.81
CA ARG A 75 -13.33 -13.98 -5.83
C ARG A 75 -12.86 -14.33 -7.22
N MET A 76 -11.65 -14.82 -7.34
CA MET A 76 -11.13 -15.09 -8.64
C MET A 76 -11.44 -16.51 -9.01
N PRO A 77 -11.98 -16.72 -10.16
CA PRO A 77 -12.28 -18.07 -10.57
C PRO A 77 -11.00 -18.78 -10.86
N HIS A 78 -10.90 -19.97 -10.40
CA HIS A 78 -9.74 -20.69 -10.67
C HIS A 78 -9.97 -21.47 -11.85
N THR A 79 -9.18 -21.43 -12.78
CA THR A 79 -9.44 -22.10 -13.90
C THR A 79 -8.61 -23.22 -13.93
N GLU A 80 -8.24 -23.83 -13.34
CA GLU A 80 -7.45 -24.89 -13.50
C GLU A 80 -7.91 -25.89 -13.91
#